data_a0989d076cece7f9ebb976779cd00254
#
_entry.id   a0989d076cece7f9ebb976779cd00254
#
_cell.length_a   1.000
_cell.length_b   1.000
_cell.length_c   1.000
_cell.angle_alpha   90.00
_cell.angle_beta   90.00
_cell.angle_gamma   90.00
#
_symmetry.space_group_name_H-M   'P 1'
#
loop_
_entity.id
_entity.type
_entity.pdbx_description
1 polymer ?
#
loop_
_entity_poly.entity_id
_entity_poly.type
_entity_poly.pdbx_seq_one_letter_code
_entity_poly.pdbx_strand_id
1 'polypeptide(L)'
;IKMNEEGYADKSIAEIASEMFSYCDAFTMSAKKDGHANMGGMLAFRDRGLFWQKFSDFNEDGTVKTDVGVLIKVKQISCYGNDSYGGMSGRDIMALACGLYESCDFGYMHDRVQQCEYLAQGFYKAGVKGVVLPAGGHAVYINMDEFFDGKRDHTTFAGTGFSLELIRRYGIRVSELGDFSMEYDLKTPEQQAELANVVRFAIDRSRLTQEHLDYVIAAVKALYEDRESIPNMRIVWGHKLPMRHFHAFLEPYANEEK
;
A
#
# COMPACT_ATOMS: atom_id res chain seq x y z
N ILE A 1 -0.17 -18.10 0.35
CA ILE A 1 0.35 -19.14 -0.57
C ILE A 1 0.67 -20.39 0.25
N LYS A 2 1.72 -20.37 1.11
CA LYS A 2 2.20 -21.58 1.81
C LYS A 2 1.09 -22.42 2.51
N MET A 3 0.12 -21.77 3.13
CA MET A 3 -0.94 -22.45 3.89
C MET A 3 -2.18 -22.80 3.07
N ASN A 4 -2.39 -22.14 1.93
CA ASN A 4 -3.67 -22.18 1.22
C ASN A 4 -3.57 -22.68 -0.22
N GLU A 5 -2.35 -22.74 -0.78
CA GLU A 5 -2.16 -23.18 -2.16
C GLU A 5 -1.63 -24.61 -2.21
N GLU A 6 -2.19 -25.42 -3.08
CA GLU A 6 -1.76 -26.81 -3.27
C GLU A 6 -0.30 -26.88 -3.75
N GLY A 7 0.48 -27.77 -3.17
CA GLY A 7 1.90 -27.97 -3.51
C GLY A 7 2.88 -26.99 -2.86
N TYR A 8 2.42 -26.06 -2.01
CA TYR A 8 3.30 -25.08 -1.37
C TYR A 8 3.57 -25.33 0.12
N ALA A 9 2.87 -26.28 0.74
CA ALA A 9 2.98 -26.54 2.17
C ALA A 9 4.41 -26.87 2.64
N ASP A 10 5.17 -27.60 1.82
CA ASP A 10 6.54 -28.04 2.15
C ASP A 10 7.64 -27.04 1.71
N LYS A 11 7.29 -26.04 0.90
CA LYS A 11 8.25 -25.01 0.47
C LYS A 11 8.51 -24.01 1.58
N SER A 12 9.76 -23.56 1.70
CA SER A 12 10.11 -22.42 2.55
C SER A 12 9.55 -21.11 1.97
N ILE A 13 9.44 -20.06 2.78
CA ILE A 13 9.02 -18.73 2.31
C ILE A 13 10.01 -18.20 1.26
N ALA A 14 11.30 -18.43 1.44
CA ALA A 14 12.33 -18.01 0.48
C ALA A 14 12.17 -18.72 -0.89
N GLU A 15 11.86 -20.02 -0.91
CA GLU A 15 11.59 -20.74 -2.16
C GLU A 15 10.35 -20.20 -2.87
N ILE A 16 9.27 -19.92 -2.12
CA ILE A 16 8.05 -19.32 -2.67
C ILE A 16 8.34 -17.93 -3.26
N ALA A 17 9.08 -17.10 -2.53
CA ALA A 17 9.47 -15.77 -3.01
C ALA A 17 10.35 -15.87 -4.27
N SER A 18 11.32 -16.78 -4.31
CA SER A 18 12.16 -17.02 -5.47
C SER A 18 11.35 -17.45 -6.70
N GLU A 19 10.37 -18.33 -6.49
CA GLU A 19 9.45 -18.75 -7.55
C GLU A 19 8.62 -17.57 -8.07
N MET A 20 8.04 -16.73 -7.19
CA MET A 20 7.31 -15.54 -7.60
C MET A 20 8.20 -14.59 -8.44
N PHE A 21 9.42 -14.33 -8.00
CA PHE A 21 10.36 -13.50 -8.74
C PHE A 21 10.79 -14.15 -10.07
N SER A 22 10.64 -15.46 -10.23
CA SER A 22 10.91 -16.13 -11.48
C SER A 22 9.96 -15.75 -12.62
N TYR A 23 8.79 -15.21 -12.31
CA TYR A 23 7.77 -14.79 -13.27
C TYR A 23 7.84 -13.30 -13.65
N CYS A 24 8.76 -12.53 -13.09
CA CYS A 24 8.90 -11.11 -13.41
C CYS A 24 10.34 -10.74 -13.82
N ASP A 25 10.49 -9.68 -14.60
CA ASP A 25 11.79 -9.15 -15.04
C ASP A 25 12.36 -8.11 -14.10
N ALA A 26 11.51 -7.44 -13.35
CA ALA A 26 11.90 -6.45 -12.35
C ALA A 26 10.82 -6.34 -11.27
N PHE A 27 11.22 -5.92 -10.08
CA PHE A 27 10.29 -5.58 -9.00
C PHE A 27 10.81 -4.44 -8.14
N THR A 28 9.89 -3.77 -7.48
CA THR A 28 10.19 -2.76 -6.47
C THR A 28 9.61 -3.18 -5.12
N MET A 29 10.31 -2.81 -4.04
CA MET A 29 9.85 -3.08 -2.68
C MET A 29 10.07 -1.86 -1.81
N SER A 30 9.09 -1.55 -0.97
CA SER A 30 9.21 -0.54 0.07
C SER A 30 9.80 -1.17 1.34
N ALA A 31 11.02 -0.77 1.72
CA ALA A 31 11.73 -1.34 2.85
C ALA A 31 11.09 -1.06 4.21
N LYS A 32 10.32 0.04 4.32
CA LYS A 32 9.66 0.46 5.59
C LYS A 32 8.46 -0.42 5.99
N LYS A 33 8.02 -1.33 5.12
CA LYS A 33 6.96 -2.29 5.43
C LYS A 33 7.61 -3.61 5.86
N ASP A 34 7.62 -4.59 4.99
CA ASP A 34 8.10 -5.94 5.34
C ASP A 34 9.62 -6.11 5.26
N GLY A 35 10.35 -5.07 4.84
CA GLY A 35 11.81 -5.00 4.93
C GLY A 35 12.36 -4.56 6.28
N HIS A 36 11.50 -4.24 7.25
CA HIS A 36 11.84 -3.86 8.64
C HIS A 36 12.77 -2.65 8.79
N ALA A 37 13.04 -1.89 7.74
CA ALA A 37 13.84 -0.67 7.80
C ALA A 37 12.95 0.57 8.02
N ASN A 38 13.51 1.64 8.61
CA ASN A 38 12.77 2.89 8.81
C ASN A 38 12.48 3.61 7.49
N MET A 39 13.40 3.50 6.53
CA MET A 39 13.31 4.14 5.23
C MET A 39 13.96 3.28 4.16
N GLY A 40 13.82 3.73 2.92
CA GLY A 40 14.44 3.09 1.77
C GLY A 40 13.50 2.19 1.01
N GLY A 41 14.02 1.67 -0.05
CA GLY A 41 13.38 0.73 -0.95
C GLY A 41 14.40 -0.03 -1.74
N MET A 42 13.93 -0.98 -2.50
CA MET A 42 14.76 -1.82 -3.36
C MET A 42 14.13 -1.87 -4.75
N LEU A 43 14.97 -1.72 -5.76
CA LEU A 43 14.68 -2.09 -7.15
C LEU A 43 15.60 -3.24 -7.50
N ALA A 44 15.03 -4.33 -8.00
CA ALA A 44 15.78 -5.45 -8.56
C ALA A 44 15.27 -5.76 -9.96
N PHE A 45 16.16 -6.21 -10.85
CA PHE A 45 15.82 -6.62 -12.20
C PHE A 45 16.76 -7.76 -12.65
N ARG A 46 16.28 -8.55 -13.61
CA ARG A 46 17.07 -9.63 -14.18
C ARG A 46 18.20 -9.08 -15.03
N ASP A 47 19.38 -9.65 -14.83
CA ASP A 47 20.47 -9.44 -15.76
C ASP A 47 20.05 -9.90 -17.17
N ARG A 48 20.21 -9.02 -18.14
CA ARG A 48 19.83 -9.23 -19.55
C ARG A 48 18.37 -9.61 -19.81
N GLY A 49 17.47 -9.44 -18.80
CA GLY A 49 16.04 -9.61 -18.96
C GLY A 49 15.38 -8.46 -19.76
N LEU A 50 14.05 -8.50 -19.91
CA LEU A 50 13.32 -7.51 -20.70
C LEU A 50 13.50 -6.07 -20.19
N PHE A 51 13.54 -5.88 -18.87
CA PHE A 51 13.81 -4.57 -18.28
C PHE A 51 15.18 -4.04 -18.71
N TRP A 52 16.22 -4.89 -18.61
CA TRP A 52 17.58 -4.55 -19.01
C TRP A 52 17.65 -4.24 -20.50
N GLN A 53 17.03 -5.06 -21.37
CA GLN A 53 17.01 -4.86 -22.83
C GLN A 53 16.30 -3.57 -23.23
N LYS A 54 15.21 -3.21 -22.53
CA LYS A 54 14.39 -2.04 -22.86
C LYS A 54 15.02 -0.72 -22.42
N PHE A 55 15.77 -0.72 -21.33
CA PHE A 55 16.21 0.51 -20.67
C PHE A 55 17.74 0.73 -20.67
N SER A 56 18.53 -0.22 -21.17
CA SER A 56 19.95 0.01 -21.45
C SER A 56 20.10 0.75 -22.78
N ASP A 57 21.18 1.53 -22.92
CA ASP A 57 21.55 2.16 -24.19
C ASP A 57 22.41 1.20 -25.01
N PHE A 58 22.10 1.09 -26.30
CA PHE A 58 22.84 0.24 -27.25
C PHE A 58 23.46 1.07 -28.38
N ASN A 59 24.59 0.61 -28.88
CA ASN A 59 25.19 1.10 -30.10
C ASN A 59 24.44 0.55 -31.32
N GLU A 60 24.70 1.10 -32.51
CA GLU A 60 24.10 0.66 -33.77
C GLU A 60 24.43 -0.82 -34.12
N ASP A 61 25.55 -1.33 -33.64
CA ASP A 61 25.96 -2.72 -33.80
C ASP A 61 25.34 -3.68 -32.75
N GLY A 62 24.46 -3.16 -31.87
CA GLY A 62 23.80 -3.93 -30.82
C GLY A 62 24.63 -4.19 -29.56
N THR A 63 25.86 -3.66 -29.49
CA THR A 63 26.64 -3.72 -28.25
C THR A 63 26.13 -2.73 -27.22
N VAL A 64 26.29 -3.07 -25.92
CA VAL A 64 25.83 -2.20 -24.81
C VAL A 64 26.73 -0.96 -24.78
N LYS A 65 26.10 0.21 -24.94
CA LYS A 65 26.73 1.52 -24.74
C LYS A 65 26.74 1.92 -23.27
N THR A 66 25.57 1.82 -22.62
CA THR A 66 25.43 2.09 -21.19
C THR A 66 24.42 1.12 -20.59
N ASP A 67 24.85 0.38 -19.60
CA ASP A 67 24.00 -0.55 -18.85
C ASP A 67 22.95 0.20 -18.03
N VAL A 68 21.72 -0.32 -17.98
CA VAL A 68 20.63 0.30 -17.21
C VAL A 68 20.96 0.43 -15.71
N GLY A 69 21.72 -0.49 -15.13
CA GLY A 69 22.18 -0.39 -13.75
C GLY A 69 23.05 0.86 -13.51
N VAL A 70 23.90 1.20 -14.49
CA VAL A 70 24.69 2.45 -14.44
C VAL A 70 23.77 3.67 -14.57
N LEU A 71 22.82 3.65 -15.50
CA LEU A 71 21.85 4.75 -15.67
C LEU A 71 21.02 5.00 -14.40
N ILE A 72 20.53 3.92 -13.77
CA ILE A 72 19.80 3.99 -12.50
C ILE A 72 20.70 4.53 -11.40
N LYS A 73 21.95 4.09 -11.29
CA LYS A 73 22.88 4.57 -10.28
C LYS A 73 23.19 6.05 -10.45
N VAL A 74 23.36 6.54 -11.67
CA VAL A 74 23.51 7.98 -11.98
C VAL A 74 22.27 8.76 -11.54
N LYS A 75 21.06 8.25 -11.84
CA LYS A 75 19.81 8.86 -11.41
C LYS A 75 19.67 8.86 -9.90
N GLN A 76 20.03 7.77 -9.24
CA GLN A 76 20.03 7.64 -7.78
C GLN A 76 20.97 8.67 -7.13
N ILE A 77 22.21 8.82 -7.65
CA ILE A 77 23.17 9.80 -7.14
C ILE A 77 22.60 11.21 -7.21
N SER A 78 21.94 11.55 -8.32
CA SER A 78 21.37 12.88 -8.53
C SER A 78 20.18 13.18 -7.61
N CYS A 79 19.39 12.16 -7.24
CA CYS A 79 18.15 12.35 -6.48
C CYS A 79 18.32 12.06 -4.97
N TYR A 80 19.17 11.10 -4.61
CA TYR A 80 19.23 10.55 -3.24
C TYR A 80 20.64 10.32 -2.70
N GLY A 81 21.65 10.41 -3.54
CA GLY A 81 23.02 10.01 -3.21
C GLY A 81 23.27 8.52 -3.47
N ASN A 82 24.42 8.02 -3.05
CA ASN A 82 24.83 6.61 -3.19
C ASN A 82 25.40 6.05 -1.90
N ASP A 83 25.90 4.83 -1.95
CA ASP A 83 26.50 4.08 -0.85
C ASP A 83 27.70 4.79 -0.15
N SER A 84 28.39 5.68 -0.84
CA SER A 84 29.53 6.43 -0.29
C SER A 84 29.30 7.93 -0.21
N TYR A 85 28.15 8.43 -0.69
CA TYR A 85 27.88 9.88 -0.83
C TYR A 85 26.39 10.20 -0.70
N GLY A 86 25.96 10.52 0.50
CA GLY A 86 24.63 11.05 0.80
C GLY A 86 23.46 10.07 0.63
N GLY A 87 23.70 8.79 0.46
CA GLY A 87 22.66 7.77 0.34
C GLY A 87 22.10 7.27 1.67
N MET A 88 21.55 6.07 1.68
CA MET A 88 21.07 5.42 2.90
C MET A 88 22.23 5.21 3.87
N SER A 89 21.95 5.37 5.17
CA SER A 89 22.94 5.04 6.20
C SER A 89 23.22 3.54 6.24
N GLY A 90 24.45 3.15 6.60
CA GLY A 90 24.81 1.74 6.71
C GLY A 90 23.92 0.96 7.70
N ARG A 91 23.45 1.59 8.77
CA ARG A 91 22.50 0.99 9.74
C ARG A 91 21.14 0.65 9.09
N ASP A 92 20.63 1.48 8.19
CA ASP A 92 19.36 1.26 7.50
C ASP A 92 19.50 0.16 6.43
N ILE A 93 20.67 0.08 5.77
CA ILE A 93 21.01 -1.01 4.86
C ILE A 93 21.12 -2.32 5.62
N MET A 94 21.78 -2.33 6.77
CA MET A 94 21.88 -3.52 7.64
C MET A 94 20.50 -3.92 8.18
N ALA A 95 19.67 -2.96 8.62
CA ALA A 95 18.32 -3.24 9.06
C ALA A 95 17.48 -3.88 7.94
N LEU A 96 17.59 -3.37 6.72
CA LEU A 96 16.92 -3.97 5.57
C LEU A 96 17.41 -5.39 5.29
N ALA A 97 18.73 -5.61 5.32
CA ALA A 97 19.30 -6.94 5.11
C ALA A 97 18.79 -7.95 6.14
N CYS A 98 18.82 -7.60 7.43
CA CYS A 98 18.25 -8.43 8.50
C CYS A 98 16.74 -8.66 8.29
N GLY A 99 16.00 -7.60 7.98
CA GLY A 99 14.56 -7.67 7.77
C GLY A 99 14.15 -8.57 6.61
N LEU A 100 14.94 -8.64 5.55
CA LEU A 100 14.70 -9.58 4.44
C LEU A 100 14.86 -11.05 4.88
N TYR A 101 15.82 -11.35 5.76
CA TYR A 101 15.94 -12.70 6.34
C TYR A 101 14.77 -13.00 7.28
N GLU A 102 14.39 -12.07 8.15
CA GLU A 102 13.23 -12.23 9.04
C GLU A 102 11.92 -12.41 8.27
N SER A 103 11.76 -11.75 7.14
CA SER A 103 10.60 -11.92 6.25
C SER A 103 10.52 -13.31 5.61
N CYS A 104 11.58 -14.10 5.69
CA CYS A 104 11.60 -15.50 5.28
C CYS A 104 11.31 -16.48 6.44
N ASP A 105 11.20 -15.99 7.67
CA ASP A 105 10.82 -16.81 8.82
C ASP A 105 9.32 -17.10 8.81
N PHE A 106 8.98 -18.39 8.87
CA PHE A 106 7.58 -18.81 8.82
C PHE A 106 6.78 -18.34 10.04
N GLY A 107 7.35 -18.43 11.24
CA GLY A 107 6.67 -18.03 12.48
C GLY A 107 6.30 -16.54 12.43
N TYR A 108 7.26 -15.70 12.08
CA TYR A 108 7.03 -14.27 11.92
C TYR A 108 5.96 -13.95 10.87
N MET A 109 6.06 -14.55 9.68
CA MET A 109 5.10 -14.28 8.60
C MET A 109 3.71 -14.84 8.90
N HIS A 110 3.63 -15.97 9.60
CA HIS A 110 2.36 -16.53 10.05
C HIS A 110 1.64 -15.58 11.01
N ASP A 111 2.31 -15.12 12.06
CA ASP A 111 1.74 -14.15 13.01
C ASP A 111 1.29 -12.87 12.31
N ARG A 112 2.09 -12.40 11.37
CA ARG A 112 1.81 -11.21 10.57
C ARG A 112 0.52 -11.33 9.78
N VAL A 113 0.34 -12.45 9.09
CA VAL A 113 -0.87 -12.76 8.31
C VAL A 113 -2.07 -12.97 9.24
N GLN A 114 -1.87 -13.65 10.37
CA GLN A 114 -2.96 -13.86 11.36
C GLN A 114 -3.49 -12.54 11.94
N GLN A 115 -2.65 -11.54 12.18
CA GLN A 115 -3.11 -10.22 12.62
C GLN A 115 -4.02 -9.55 11.56
N CYS A 116 -3.63 -9.62 10.27
CA CYS A 116 -4.46 -9.09 9.18
C CYS A 116 -5.77 -9.87 9.05
N GLU A 117 -5.70 -11.18 9.10
CA GLU A 117 -6.89 -12.04 9.01
C GLU A 117 -7.86 -11.78 10.18
N TYR A 118 -7.33 -11.67 11.41
CA TYR A 118 -8.12 -11.36 12.60
C TYR A 118 -8.91 -10.06 12.44
N LEU A 119 -8.23 -8.98 11.99
CA LEU A 119 -8.86 -7.69 11.78
C LEU A 119 -9.91 -7.73 10.66
N ALA A 120 -9.59 -8.35 9.53
CA ALA A 120 -10.51 -8.46 8.39
C ALA A 120 -11.76 -9.28 8.74
N GLN A 121 -11.57 -10.44 9.38
CA GLN A 121 -12.67 -11.27 9.85
C GLN A 121 -13.49 -10.59 10.95
N GLY A 122 -12.84 -9.79 11.79
CA GLY A 122 -13.50 -8.98 12.80
C GLY A 122 -14.46 -7.97 12.17
N PHE A 123 -14.02 -7.24 11.14
CA PHE A 123 -14.89 -6.32 10.38
C PHE A 123 -16.04 -7.07 9.69
N TYR A 124 -15.74 -8.17 9.02
CA TYR A 124 -16.75 -8.97 8.33
C TYR A 124 -17.82 -9.50 9.31
N LYS A 125 -17.42 -10.10 10.44
CA LYS A 125 -18.33 -10.61 11.48
C LYS A 125 -19.12 -9.49 12.16
N ALA A 126 -18.58 -8.28 12.23
CA ALA A 126 -19.28 -7.08 12.72
C ALA A 126 -20.31 -6.54 11.72
N GLY A 127 -20.44 -7.13 10.54
CA GLY A 127 -21.38 -6.74 9.48
C GLY A 127 -20.94 -5.55 8.63
N VAL A 128 -19.67 -5.15 8.69
CA VAL A 128 -19.12 -4.08 7.85
C VAL A 128 -19.03 -4.59 6.42
N LYS A 129 -19.64 -3.87 5.49
CA LYS A 129 -19.55 -4.17 4.05
C LYS A 129 -18.25 -3.67 3.44
N GLY A 130 -17.86 -4.25 2.31
CA GLY A 130 -16.71 -3.84 1.54
C GLY A 130 -15.36 -4.37 2.05
N VAL A 131 -15.36 -5.23 3.06
CA VAL A 131 -14.11 -5.86 3.54
C VAL A 131 -13.50 -6.73 2.46
N VAL A 132 -12.29 -6.42 2.03
CA VAL A 132 -11.57 -7.19 1.01
C VAL A 132 -10.98 -8.46 1.62
N LEU A 133 -11.43 -9.61 1.13
CA LEU A 133 -10.99 -10.94 1.56
C LEU A 133 -10.46 -11.76 0.36
N PRO A 134 -9.48 -12.65 0.57
CA PRO A 134 -8.79 -12.90 1.83
C PRO A 134 -7.85 -11.75 2.21
N ALA A 135 -7.62 -11.56 3.51
CA ALA A 135 -6.61 -10.63 3.99
C ALA A 135 -5.21 -11.19 3.80
N GLY A 136 -4.23 -10.32 3.68
CA GLY A 136 -2.85 -10.74 3.56
C GLY A 136 -1.87 -9.58 3.68
N GLY A 137 -0.58 -9.89 3.68
CA GLY A 137 0.47 -8.90 3.75
C GLY A 137 0.47 -8.10 5.07
N HIS A 138 0.36 -6.79 4.97
CA HIS A 138 0.54 -5.87 6.10
C HIS A 138 -0.66 -4.95 6.34
N ALA A 139 -1.78 -5.18 5.66
CA ALA A 139 -2.93 -4.29 5.74
C ALA A 139 -4.25 -5.00 5.44
N VAL A 140 -5.34 -4.43 5.93
CA VAL A 140 -6.71 -4.76 5.57
C VAL A 140 -7.30 -3.61 4.77
N TYR A 141 -8.12 -3.92 3.79
CA TYR A 141 -8.76 -2.94 2.93
C TYR A 141 -10.28 -3.02 3.06
N ILE A 142 -10.91 -1.85 3.01
CA ILE A 142 -12.37 -1.74 2.90
C ILE A 142 -12.68 -0.95 1.62
N ASN A 143 -13.50 -1.54 0.75
CA ASN A 143 -14.05 -0.89 -0.42
C ASN A 143 -15.12 0.12 0.01
N MET A 144 -14.93 1.38 -0.31
CA MET A 144 -15.81 2.45 0.14
C MET A 144 -17.13 2.47 -0.62
N ASP A 145 -17.18 2.00 -1.85
CA ASP A 145 -18.43 1.93 -2.61
C ASP A 145 -19.40 0.94 -1.95
N GLU A 146 -18.90 -0.23 -1.55
CA GLU A 146 -19.71 -1.20 -0.81
C GLU A 146 -20.01 -0.73 0.63
N PHE A 147 -19.07 -0.06 1.28
CA PHE A 147 -19.26 0.49 2.63
C PHE A 147 -20.43 1.49 2.67
N PHE A 148 -20.55 2.33 1.65
CA PHE A 148 -21.63 3.33 1.52
C PHE A 148 -22.82 2.85 0.67
N ASP A 149 -22.93 1.56 0.36
CA ASP A 149 -24.02 0.98 -0.45
C ASP A 149 -24.15 1.64 -1.86
N GLY A 150 -23.05 2.12 -2.44
CA GLY A 150 -23.06 2.82 -3.74
C GLY A 150 -23.74 4.20 -3.73
N LYS A 151 -24.01 4.77 -2.55
CA LYS A 151 -24.77 6.03 -2.42
C LYS A 151 -23.92 7.30 -2.47
N ARG A 152 -22.61 7.18 -2.49
CA ARG A 152 -21.69 8.32 -2.50
C ARG A 152 -21.11 8.51 -3.89
N ASP A 153 -21.15 9.73 -4.38
CA ASP A 153 -20.47 10.12 -5.61
C ASP A 153 -18.95 10.13 -5.36
N HIS A 154 -18.18 9.58 -6.28
CA HIS A 154 -16.71 9.51 -6.18
C HIS A 154 -16.05 10.90 -6.05
N THR A 155 -16.64 11.95 -6.64
CA THR A 155 -16.12 13.31 -6.53
C THR A 155 -16.33 13.95 -5.15
N THR A 156 -17.06 13.26 -4.28
CA THR A 156 -17.27 13.71 -2.88
C THR A 156 -16.21 13.22 -1.91
N PHE A 157 -15.26 12.41 -2.37
CA PHE A 157 -14.14 11.87 -1.58
C PHE A 157 -14.55 11.30 -0.22
N ALA A 158 -15.63 10.52 -0.19
CA ALA A 158 -16.21 9.98 1.04
C ALA A 158 -15.24 9.10 1.85
N GLY A 159 -14.30 8.41 1.18
CA GLY A 159 -13.21 7.66 1.83
C GLY A 159 -12.28 8.55 2.66
N THR A 160 -12.06 9.80 2.21
CA THR A 160 -11.34 10.80 3.03
C THR A 160 -12.18 11.24 4.22
N GLY A 161 -13.48 11.45 4.04
CA GLY A 161 -14.42 11.74 5.13
C GLY A 161 -14.45 10.64 6.19
N PHE A 162 -14.49 9.37 5.76
CA PHE A 162 -14.34 8.22 6.63
C PHE A 162 -13.04 8.25 7.43
N SER A 163 -11.92 8.52 6.76
CA SER A 163 -10.60 8.60 7.40
C SER A 163 -10.53 9.74 8.43
N LEU A 164 -11.15 10.88 8.12
CA LEU A 164 -11.26 12.03 9.02
C LEU A 164 -12.06 11.67 10.29
N GLU A 165 -13.23 11.05 10.13
CA GLU A 165 -14.07 10.68 11.27
C GLU A 165 -13.46 9.60 12.15
N LEU A 166 -12.73 8.63 11.57
CA LEU A 166 -11.99 7.64 12.34
C LEU A 166 -10.93 8.28 13.24
N ILE A 167 -10.14 9.22 12.70
CA ILE A 167 -9.12 9.88 13.51
C ILE A 167 -9.74 10.84 14.54
N ARG A 168 -10.80 11.55 14.15
CA ARG A 168 -11.46 12.54 15.02
C ARG A 168 -12.19 11.90 16.20
N ARG A 169 -12.93 10.80 15.96
CA ARG A 169 -13.76 10.15 16.98
C ARG A 169 -12.99 9.11 17.78
N TYR A 170 -12.06 8.40 17.15
CA TYR A 170 -11.44 7.20 17.73
C TYR A 170 -9.92 7.23 17.77
N GLY A 171 -9.28 8.27 17.25
CA GLY A 171 -7.82 8.37 17.21
C GLY A 171 -7.14 7.35 16.27
N ILE A 172 -7.90 6.73 15.37
CA ILE A 172 -7.40 5.70 14.45
C ILE A 172 -7.05 6.35 13.11
N ARG A 173 -5.77 6.24 12.72
CA ARG A 173 -5.29 6.73 11.43
C ARG A 173 -5.29 5.61 10.40
N VAL A 174 -5.90 5.89 9.26
CA VAL A 174 -5.92 5.02 8.08
C VAL A 174 -5.37 5.74 6.86
N SER A 175 -5.21 5.05 5.74
CA SER A 175 -4.79 5.65 4.47
C SER A 175 -5.89 5.50 3.45
N GLU A 176 -6.45 6.60 2.99
CA GLU A 176 -7.30 6.59 1.81
C GLU A 176 -6.42 6.31 0.57
N LEU A 177 -6.81 5.33 -0.23
CA LEU A 177 -6.17 4.90 -1.47
C LEU A 177 -7.22 4.76 -2.57
N GLY A 178 -8.16 5.67 -2.60
CA GLY A 178 -9.29 5.69 -3.51
C GLY A 178 -9.40 7.01 -4.27
N ASP A 179 -10.59 7.55 -4.31
CA ASP A 179 -10.99 8.66 -5.18
C ASP A 179 -10.11 9.90 -5.08
N PHE A 180 -9.71 10.30 -3.86
CA PHE A 180 -8.88 11.48 -3.67
C PHE A 180 -7.41 11.21 -4.01
N SER A 181 -6.83 10.13 -3.46
CA SER A 181 -5.41 9.80 -3.64
C SER A 181 -5.08 9.40 -5.08
N MET A 182 -6.02 8.75 -5.76
CA MET A 182 -5.86 8.30 -7.14
C MET A 182 -6.32 9.33 -8.15
N GLU A 183 -6.73 10.53 -7.69
CA GLU A 183 -7.13 11.66 -8.54
C GLU A 183 -8.28 11.29 -9.48
N TYR A 184 -9.30 10.59 -8.98
CA TYR A 184 -10.45 10.08 -9.75
C TYR A 184 -11.08 11.15 -10.65
N ASP A 185 -11.32 12.34 -10.12
CA ASP A 185 -11.94 13.48 -10.81
C ASP A 185 -11.09 14.10 -11.93
N LEU A 186 -9.82 13.71 -12.05
CA LEU A 186 -8.90 14.11 -13.12
C LEU A 186 -8.67 13.00 -14.16
N LYS A 187 -9.32 11.84 -14.02
CA LYS A 187 -9.16 10.67 -14.88
C LYS A 187 -10.22 10.64 -15.98
N THR A 188 -9.91 9.95 -17.08
CA THR A 188 -10.92 9.62 -18.11
C THR A 188 -11.89 8.56 -17.59
N PRO A 189 -13.10 8.43 -18.18
CA PRO A 189 -14.05 7.40 -17.76
C PRO A 189 -13.48 5.97 -17.77
N GLU A 190 -12.63 5.65 -18.75
CA GLU A 190 -11.98 4.35 -18.85
C GLU A 190 -10.98 4.13 -17.69
N GLN A 191 -10.23 5.16 -17.34
CA GLN A 191 -9.31 5.12 -16.19
C GLN A 191 -10.07 5.06 -14.86
N GLN A 192 -11.18 5.78 -14.74
CA GLN A 192 -12.04 5.77 -13.55
C GLN A 192 -12.60 4.37 -13.27
N ALA A 193 -13.00 3.65 -14.32
CA ALA A 193 -13.55 2.30 -14.20
C ALA A 193 -12.54 1.26 -13.68
N GLU A 194 -11.24 1.54 -13.78
CA GLU A 194 -10.17 0.66 -13.30
C GLU A 194 -9.72 1.01 -11.86
N LEU A 195 -10.22 2.10 -11.27
CA LEU A 195 -9.78 2.53 -9.94
C LEU A 195 -10.55 1.79 -8.83
N ALA A 196 -9.79 1.29 -7.88
CA ALA A 196 -10.34 0.76 -6.64
C ALA A 196 -10.50 1.90 -5.61
N ASN A 197 -11.72 2.11 -5.12
CA ASN A 197 -12.01 3.09 -4.08
C ASN A 197 -11.89 2.44 -2.69
N VAL A 198 -10.68 2.43 -2.13
CA VAL A 198 -10.41 1.70 -0.88
C VAL A 198 -9.79 2.57 0.20
N VAL A 199 -10.05 2.21 1.45
CA VAL A 199 -9.32 2.69 2.62
C VAL A 199 -8.50 1.54 3.19
N ARG A 200 -7.24 1.80 3.50
CA ARG A 200 -6.27 0.84 3.98
C ARG A 200 -5.99 1.00 5.48
N PHE A 201 -6.18 -0.06 6.21
CA PHE A 201 -5.76 -0.24 7.60
C PHE A 201 -4.40 -0.92 7.63
N ALA A 202 -3.33 -0.14 7.71
CA ALA A 202 -1.98 -0.69 7.82
C ALA A 202 -1.74 -1.16 9.26
N ILE A 203 -1.34 -2.43 9.42
CA ILE A 203 -1.04 -3.01 10.71
C ILE A 203 0.43 -2.81 11.02
N ASP A 204 0.73 -2.06 12.07
CA ASP A 204 2.10 -1.80 12.51
C ASP A 204 2.69 -3.05 13.14
N ARG A 205 3.90 -3.43 12.69
CA ARG A 205 4.56 -4.65 13.15
C ARG A 205 4.96 -4.55 14.62
N SER A 206 4.74 -5.64 15.34
CA SER A 206 5.21 -5.83 16.72
C SER A 206 4.75 -4.76 17.73
N ARG A 207 3.70 -3.98 17.39
CA ARG A 207 3.16 -2.91 18.24
C ARG A 207 1.72 -3.09 18.63
N LEU A 208 0.93 -3.72 17.76
CA LEU A 208 -0.49 -3.90 17.99
C LEU A 208 -0.73 -5.26 18.66
N THR A 209 -1.47 -5.23 19.77
CA THR A 209 -2.01 -6.42 20.43
C THR A 209 -3.42 -6.70 19.94
N GLN A 210 -3.99 -7.82 20.39
CA GLN A 210 -5.38 -8.18 20.06
C GLN A 210 -6.34 -7.09 20.55
N GLU A 211 -6.15 -6.53 21.74
CA GLU A 211 -7.02 -5.49 22.28
C GLU A 211 -7.04 -4.21 21.42
N HIS A 212 -5.90 -3.87 20.81
CA HIS A 212 -5.87 -2.78 19.84
C HIS A 212 -6.70 -3.10 18.59
N LEU A 213 -6.62 -4.33 18.10
CA LEU A 213 -7.42 -4.76 16.94
C LEU A 213 -8.92 -4.82 17.28
N ASP A 214 -9.27 -5.29 18.46
CA ASP A 214 -10.64 -5.31 18.96
C ASP A 214 -11.21 -3.88 19.07
N TYR A 215 -10.40 -2.93 19.54
CA TYR A 215 -10.79 -1.53 19.56
C TYR A 215 -11.05 -0.97 18.15
N VAL A 216 -10.18 -1.31 17.19
CA VAL A 216 -10.35 -0.89 15.79
C VAL A 216 -11.63 -1.50 15.20
N ILE A 217 -11.92 -2.78 15.48
CA ILE A 217 -13.14 -3.45 15.02
C ILE A 217 -14.39 -2.73 15.57
N ALA A 218 -14.40 -2.44 16.88
CA ALA A 218 -15.52 -1.75 17.54
C ALA A 218 -15.73 -0.34 16.98
N ALA A 219 -14.66 0.41 16.76
CA ALA A 219 -14.70 1.76 16.20
C ALA A 219 -15.23 1.79 14.76
N VAL A 220 -14.74 0.89 13.91
CA VAL A 220 -15.19 0.80 12.50
C VAL A 220 -16.65 0.34 12.44
N LYS A 221 -17.06 -0.62 13.29
CA LYS A 221 -18.47 -1.02 13.40
C LYS A 221 -19.36 0.17 13.77
N ALA A 222 -18.99 0.91 14.80
CA ALA A 222 -19.77 2.07 15.26
C ALA A 222 -19.86 3.14 14.16
N LEU A 223 -18.77 3.39 13.43
CA LEU A 223 -18.77 4.33 12.31
C LEU A 223 -19.56 3.81 11.11
N TYR A 224 -19.58 2.49 10.87
CA TYR A 224 -20.41 1.87 9.84
C TYR A 224 -21.91 1.99 10.15
N GLU A 225 -22.30 1.79 11.39
CA GLU A 225 -23.69 1.97 11.84
C GLU A 225 -24.16 3.43 11.69
N ASP A 226 -23.24 4.41 11.88
CA ASP A 226 -23.48 5.85 11.74
C ASP A 226 -22.97 6.43 10.41
N ARG A 227 -22.78 5.61 9.36
CA ARG A 227 -22.09 5.99 8.12
C ARG A 227 -22.75 7.15 7.34
N GLU A 228 -24.05 7.37 7.54
CA GLU A 228 -24.75 8.50 6.92
C GLU A 228 -24.28 9.85 7.50
N SER A 229 -23.74 9.88 8.72
CA SER A 229 -23.18 11.08 9.34
C SER A 229 -21.76 11.41 8.88
N ILE A 230 -21.10 10.50 8.16
CA ILE A 230 -19.75 10.73 7.63
C ILE A 230 -19.84 11.84 6.56
N PRO A 231 -19.06 12.94 6.69
CA PRO A 231 -19.14 14.03 5.75
C PRO A 231 -18.55 13.68 4.40
N ASN A 232 -19.05 14.33 3.38
CA ASN A 232 -18.34 14.47 2.12
C ASN A 232 -17.19 15.46 2.29
N MET A 233 -16.19 15.38 1.38
CA MET A 233 -15.03 16.26 1.38
C MET A 233 -14.94 17.02 0.06
N ARG A 234 -14.52 18.28 0.10
CA ARG A 234 -14.20 19.06 -1.09
C ARG A 234 -12.80 19.63 -1.01
N ILE A 235 -12.12 19.72 -2.14
CA ILE A 235 -10.80 20.33 -2.22
C ILE A 235 -10.99 21.85 -2.30
N VAL A 236 -10.47 22.56 -1.31
CA VAL A 236 -10.53 24.03 -1.27
C VAL A 236 -9.26 24.69 -1.82
N TRP A 237 -8.16 23.93 -1.87
CA TRP A 237 -6.90 24.39 -2.44
C TRP A 237 -6.05 23.21 -2.92
N GLY A 238 -5.30 23.42 -4.00
CA GLY A 238 -4.33 22.44 -4.47
C GLY A 238 -4.88 21.36 -5.41
N HIS A 239 -6.07 21.53 -5.98
CA HIS A 239 -6.76 20.54 -6.83
C HIS A 239 -5.89 19.97 -7.97
N LYS A 240 -5.09 20.81 -8.63
CA LYS A 240 -4.23 20.40 -9.77
C LYS A 240 -2.75 20.24 -9.41
N LEU A 241 -2.41 20.24 -8.14
CA LEU A 241 -1.03 20.02 -7.74
C LEU A 241 -0.60 18.58 -8.01
N PRO A 242 0.62 18.33 -8.47
CA PRO A 242 1.16 16.99 -8.54
C PRO A 242 1.13 16.33 -7.16
N MET A 243 0.73 15.06 -7.10
CA MET A 243 0.62 14.32 -5.83
C MET A 243 -0.22 15.08 -4.79
N ARG A 244 -1.35 15.62 -5.19
CA ARG A 244 -2.23 16.50 -4.39
C ARG A 244 -2.61 15.91 -3.02
N HIS A 245 -2.64 14.60 -2.89
CA HIS A 245 -2.95 13.92 -1.62
C HIS A 245 -1.94 14.21 -0.50
N PHE A 246 -0.77 14.78 -0.81
CA PHE A 246 0.19 15.27 0.18
C PHE A 246 0.12 16.78 0.42
N HIS A 247 -0.58 17.52 -0.45
CA HIS A 247 -0.47 18.99 -0.47
C HIS A 247 -1.81 19.70 -0.43
N ALA A 248 -2.88 19.11 -0.99
CA ALA A 248 -4.17 19.77 -1.07
C ALA A 248 -4.84 19.95 0.29
N PHE A 249 -5.60 21.02 0.44
CA PHE A 249 -6.47 21.23 1.59
C PHE A 249 -7.90 20.84 1.25
N LEU A 250 -8.52 20.10 2.16
CA LEU A 250 -9.90 19.66 2.04
C LEU A 250 -10.71 20.20 3.22
N GLU A 251 -11.99 20.42 2.96
CA GLU A 251 -12.98 20.77 3.99
C GLU A 251 -14.14 19.78 3.94
N PRO A 252 -14.67 19.39 5.10
CA PRO A 252 -15.90 18.60 5.18
C PRO A 252 -17.13 19.46 4.84
N TYR A 253 -18.11 18.84 4.20
CA TYR A 253 -19.43 19.43 4.01
C TYR A 253 -20.53 18.38 4.19
N ALA A 254 -21.74 18.83 4.53
CA ALA A 254 -22.87 17.94 4.76
C ALA A 254 -23.34 17.26 3.47
N ASN A 255 -23.85 16.04 3.59
CA ASN A 255 -24.28 15.23 2.45
C ASN A 255 -25.46 15.85 1.65
N GLU A 256 -26.18 16.81 2.24
CA GLU A 256 -27.34 17.48 1.64
C GLU A 256 -26.96 18.77 0.85
N GLU A 257 -25.74 19.26 1.01
CA GLU A 257 -25.23 20.43 0.29
C GLU A 257 -24.57 19.99 -1.03
N LYS A 258 -25.29 20.15 -2.13
CA LYS A 258 -24.75 19.97 -3.49
C LYS A 258 -24.22 21.28 -4.06
#